data_812a3d9790efa1a3fc281ed60356b7e0
#
_entry.id   812a3d9790efa1a3fc281ed60356b7e0
#
_cell.length_a   1.000
_cell.length_b   1.000
_cell.length_c   1.000
_cell.angle_alpha   90.00
_cell.angle_beta   90.00
_cell.angle_gamma   90.00
#
_symmetry.space_group_name_H-M   'P 1'
#
loop_
_entity.id
_entity.type
_entity.pdbx_description
1 polymer ?
#
loop_
_entity_poly.entity_id
_entity_poly.type
_entity_poly.pdbx_seq_one_letter_code
_entity_poly.pdbx_strand_id
1 'polypeptide(L)'
;MNQTSDPTSAAVPSTEPPRARERRQRVQAAETGMAVLKGLGRLGGRASLTLLASQVGESPAKVHRYLASLMEEGLVSQDAASQQYFLGLEAMLLGLAALRQADPIRLSEPGLIRLREDLEVTCFVAVMGNKGPTIVRFEEPGLPVTVNVRMGSVLSMLWSATGRVFLAL
;
A
#
# COMPACT_ATOMS: atom_id res chain seq x y z
N MET A 1 48.99 4.86 -60.57
CA MET A 1 48.15 5.98 -60.07
C MET A 1 47.04 5.41 -59.26
N ASN A 2 47.18 5.60 -58.00
CA ASN A 2 46.45 4.91 -56.95
C ASN A 2 45.37 5.85 -56.37
N GLN A 3 44.13 5.47 -56.34
CA GLN A 3 43.14 6.15 -55.54
C GLN A 3 42.46 5.12 -54.69
N THR A 4 42.80 5.17 -53.42
CA THR A 4 42.21 4.47 -52.30
C THR A 4 40.89 5.13 -51.93
N SER A 5 39.84 4.37 -51.99
CA SER A 5 38.49 4.70 -51.46
C SER A 5 38.46 4.44 -49.95
N ASP A 6 38.00 5.43 -49.25
CA ASP A 6 37.82 5.48 -47.80
C ASP A 6 36.56 4.72 -47.34
N PRO A 7 36.58 3.95 -46.25
CA PRO A 7 35.46 3.19 -45.82
C PRO A 7 34.57 3.94 -44.77
N THR A 8 33.32 3.89 -45.03
CA THR A 8 32.17 3.75 -44.12
C THR A 8 32.30 4.30 -42.71
N SER A 9 31.70 5.47 -42.51
CA SER A 9 31.29 5.96 -41.20
C SER A 9 30.12 5.11 -40.66
N ALA A 10 30.42 4.22 -39.75
CA ALA A 10 29.40 3.47 -38.99
C ALA A 10 28.74 4.41 -37.99
N ALA A 11 27.44 4.63 -38.16
CA ALA A 11 26.61 5.32 -37.21
C ALA A 11 26.54 4.51 -35.89
N VAL A 12 27.04 5.12 -34.82
CA VAL A 12 26.92 4.60 -33.46
C VAL A 12 25.45 4.72 -33.03
N PRO A 13 24.76 3.67 -32.62
CA PRO A 13 23.42 3.77 -32.08
C PRO A 13 23.45 4.46 -30.70
N SER A 14 22.81 5.61 -30.61
CA SER A 14 22.60 6.33 -29.36
C SER A 14 21.72 5.52 -28.42
N THR A 15 22.33 4.84 -27.46
CA THR A 15 21.64 4.19 -26.34
C THR A 15 21.18 5.25 -25.34
N GLU A 16 19.96 5.76 -25.49
CA GLU A 16 19.29 6.48 -24.41
C GLU A 16 19.04 5.52 -23.22
N PRO A 17 19.32 5.97 -21.98
CA PRO A 17 19.16 5.09 -20.81
C PRO A 17 17.68 4.70 -20.60
N PRO A 18 17.40 3.47 -20.15
CA PRO A 18 16.04 2.89 -20.05
C PRO A 18 15.04 3.72 -19.21
N ARG A 19 15.53 4.51 -18.26
CA ARG A 19 14.70 5.35 -17.37
C ARG A 19 13.98 6.51 -18.06
N ALA A 20 14.46 6.98 -19.21
CA ALA A 20 13.81 8.06 -19.97
C ALA A 20 12.62 7.55 -20.81
N ARG A 21 12.66 6.29 -21.26
CA ARG A 21 11.58 5.64 -22.00
C ARG A 21 10.38 5.30 -21.13
N GLU A 22 10.57 4.84 -19.89
CA GLU A 22 9.49 4.52 -18.94
C GLU A 22 8.70 5.75 -18.50
N ARG A 23 9.34 6.92 -18.36
CA ARG A 23 8.65 8.18 -18.01
C ARG A 23 7.68 8.67 -19.10
N ARG A 24 7.93 8.36 -20.37
CA ARG A 24 7.09 8.83 -21.50
C ARG A 24 5.74 8.10 -21.63
N GLN A 25 5.55 6.95 -20.97
CA GLN A 25 4.31 6.18 -21.03
C GLN A 25 3.34 6.46 -19.86
N ARG A 26 3.71 7.32 -18.91
CA ARG A 26 2.85 7.65 -17.79
C ARG A 26 1.81 8.71 -18.19
N VAL A 27 0.54 8.41 -17.92
CA VAL A 27 -0.56 9.35 -18.15
C VAL A 27 -0.68 10.24 -16.92
N GLN A 28 -0.14 11.45 -16.98
CA GLN A 28 -0.10 12.40 -15.86
C GLN A 28 -1.49 12.69 -15.27
N ALA A 29 -2.53 12.71 -16.09
CA ALA A 29 -3.90 12.90 -15.62
C ALA A 29 -4.34 11.75 -14.70
N ALA A 30 -4.05 10.49 -15.06
CA ALA A 30 -4.36 9.33 -14.23
C ALA A 30 -3.57 9.37 -12.91
N GLU A 31 -2.29 9.73 -12.94
CA GLU A 31 -1.46 9.86 -11.74
C GLU A 31 -2.03 10.90 -10.77
N THR A 32 -2.44 12.07 -11.29
CA THR A 32 -3.02 13.13 -10.47
C THR A 32 -4.38 12.69 -9.88
N GLY A 33 -5.26 12.07 -10.68
CA GLY A 33 -6.54 11.55 -10.20
C GLY A 33 -6.36 10.52 -9.09
N MET A 34 -5.43 9.57 -9.27
CA MET A 34 -5.10 8.58 -8.24
C MET A 34 -4.45 9.22 -7.00
N ALA A 35 -3.65 10.28 -7.15
CA ALA A 35 -3.09 11.01 -6.01
C ALA A 35 -4.18 11.68 -5.18
N VAL A 36 -5.19 12.28 -5.82
CA VAL A 36 -6.37 12.87 -5.16
C VAL A 36 -7.15 11.80 -4.39
N LEU A 37 -7.46 10.66 -5.02
CA LEU A 37 -8.18 9.57 -4.37
C LEU A 37 -7.42 9.00 -3.16
N LYS A 38 -6.12 8.74 -3.32
CA LYS A 38 -5.25 8.29 -2.22
C LYS A 38 -5.11 9.33 -1.12
N GLY A 39 -5.04 10.63 -1.49
CA GLY A 39 -5.02 11.74 -0.54
C GLY A 39 -6.25 11.75 0.35
N LEU A 40 -7.43 11.55 -0.24
CA LEU A 40 -8.68 11.43 0.49
C LEU A 40 -8.68 10.22 1.46
N GLY A 41 -8.19 9.07 1.02
CA GLY A 41 -8.04 7.90 1.87
C GLY A 41 -7.12 8.14 3.07
N ARG A 42 -5.97 8.83 2.87
CA ARG A 42 -5.03 9.17 3.95
C ARG A 42 -5.60 10.15 4.98
N LEU A 43 -6.56 10.96 4.58
CA LEU A 43 -7.30 11.89 5.46
C LEU A 43 -8.46 11.20 6.20
N GLY A 44 -8.48 9.88 6.25
CA GLY A 44 -9.55 9.11 6.90
C GLY A 44 -10.80 8.93 6.04
N GLY A 45 -10.68 9.13 4.73
CA GLY A 45 -11.77 8.92 3.77
C GLY A 45 -12.75 10.08 3.63
N ARG A 46 -12.57 11.19 4.37
CA ARG A 46 -13.42 12.40 4.30
C ARG A 46 -12.58 13.67 4.46
N ALA A 47 -12.79 14.68 3.60
CA ALA A 47 -12.07 15.96 3.69
C ALA A 47 -12.79 17.07 2.93
N SER A 48 -12.49 18.32 3.30
CA SER A 48 -12.82 19.50 2.49
C SER A 48 -11.90 19.61 1.26
N LEU A 49 -12.34 20.33 0.24
CA LEU A 49 -11.54 20.61 -0.96
C LEU A 49 -10.17 21.22 -0.61
N THR A 50 -10.16 22.19 0.28
CA THR A 50 -8.94 22.93 0.66
C THR A 50 -7.93 22.02 1.37
N LEU A 51 -8.41 21.19 2.31
CA LEU A 51 -7.57 20.23 3.03
C LEU A 51 -6.97 19.20 2.08
N LEU A 52 -7.79 18.67 1.18
CA LEU A 52 -7.34 17.68 0.19
C LEU A 52 -6.34 18.29 -0.79
N ALA A 53 -6.57 19.51 -1.26
CA ALA A 53 -5.64 20.22 -2.15
C ALA A 53 -4.27 20.44 -1.49
N SER A 54 -4.26 20.85 -0.22
CA SER A 54 -3.04 20.96 0.58
C SER A 54 -2.32 19.62 0.73
N GLN A 55 -3.07 18.53 1.01
CA GLN A 55 -2.52 17.19 1.19
C GLN A 55 -1.85 16.64 -0.09
N VAL A 56 -2.39 16.97 -1.27
CA VAL A 56 -1.86 16.49 -2.57
C VAL A 56 -0.82 17.44 -3.16
N GLY A 57 -0.68 18.66 -2.62
CA GLY A 57 0.22 19.69 -3.15
C GLY A 57 -0.24 20.29 -4.47
N GLU A 58 -1.54 20.38 -4.70
CA GLU A 58 -2.14 20.88 -5.95
C GLU A 58 -3.12 22.05 -5.68
N SER A 59 -3.41 22.85 -6.71
CA SER A 59 -4.39 23.93 -6.56
C SER A 59 -5.81 23.39 -6.35
N PRO A 60 -6.66 24.05 -5.53
CA PRO A 60 -8.05 23.64 -5.32
C PRO A 60 -8.85 23.48 -6.61
N ALA A 61 -8.65 24.38 -7.57
CA ALA A 61 -9.33 24.32 -8.88
C ALA A 61 -8.94 23.06 -9.67
N LYS A 62 -7.68 22.64 -9.60
CA LYS A 62 -7.21 21.41 -10.24
C LYS A 62 -7.79 20.17 -9.52
N VAL A 63 -7.73 20.12 -8.20
CA VAL A 63 -8.28 19.02 -7.40
C VAL A 63 -9.78 18.88 -7.62
N HIS A 64 -10.53 19.99 -7.67
CA HIS A 64 -11.97 19.99 -7.92
C HIS A 64 -12.33 19.31 -9.26
N ARG A 65 -11.59 19.56 -10.33
CA ARG A 65 -11.83 18.92 -11.64
C ARG A 65 -11.62 17.39 -11.57
N TYR A 66 -10.60 16.93 -10.85
CA TYR A 66 -10.39 15.50 -10.65
C TYR A 66 -11.46 14.87 -9.76
N LEU A 67 -11.91 15.57 -8.72
CA LEU A 67 -13.01 15.12 -7.86
C LEU A 67 -14.31 14.97 -8.66
N ALA A 68 -14.60 15.88 -9.60
CA ALA A 68 -15.75 15.75 -10.48
C ALA A 68 -15.72 14.44 -11.28
N SER A 69 -14.61 14.13 -11.93
CA SER A 69 -14.44 12.86 -12.65
C SER A 69 -14.52 11.63 -11.73
N LEU A 70 -13.94 11.70 -10.53
CA LEU A 70 -14.01 10.61 -9.55
C LEU A 70 -15.43 10.41 -9.01
N MET A 71 -16.24 11.48 -8.95
CA MET A 71 -17.66 11.38 -8.60
C MET A 71 -18.49 10.74 -9.70
N GLU A 72 -18.23 11.06 -10.97
CA GLU A 72 -18.87 10.40 -12.13
C GLU A 72 -18.63 8.88 -12.11
N GLU A 73 -17.43 8.47 -11.72
CA GLU A 73 -17.05 7.06 -11.57
C GLU A 73 -17.49 6.42 -10.23
N GLY A 74 -18.20 7.15 -9.36
CA GLY A 74 -18.67 6.64 -8.07
C GLY A 74 -17.56 6.38 -7.04
N LEU A 75 -16.30 6.73 -7.34
CA LEU A 75 -15.16 6.56 -6.43
C LEU A 75 -15.14 7.57 -5.28
N VAL A 76 -15.75 8.73 -5.50
CA VAL A 76 -15.91 9.82 -4.53
C VAL A 76 -17.37 10.24 -4.51
N SER A 77 -17.85 10.71 -3.37
CA SER A 77 -19.14 11.37 -3.22
C SER A 77 -18.95 12.68 -2.44
N GLN A 78 -19.90 13.60 -2.55
CA GLN A 78 -19.89 14.85 -1.82
C GLN A 78 -21.14 14.94 -0.93
N ASP A 79 -20.92 15.30 0.33
CA ASP A 79 -22.01 15.56 1.27
C ASP A 79 -22.61 16.94 1.00
N ALA A 80 -23.91 16.99 0.75
CA ALA A 80 -24.61 18.22 0.37
C ALA A 80 -24.64 19.27 1.51
N ALA A 81 -24.64 18.84 2.77
CA ALA A 81 -24.74 19.72 3.93
C ALA A 81 -23.38 20.29 4.31
N SER A 82 -22.36 19.46 4.40
CA SER A 82 -21.00 19.86 4.83
C SER A 82 -20.07 20.25 3.68
N GLN A 83 -20.47 19.98 2.43
CA GLN A 83 -19.65 20.15 1.23
C GLN A 83 -18.32 19.36 1.27
N GLN A 84 -18.20 18.40 2.17
CA GLN A 84 -17.03 17.53 2.26
C GLN A 84 -17.12 16.40 1.23
N TYR A 85 -15.97 16.04 0.69
CA TYR A 85 -15.81 14.87 -0.17
C TYR A 85 -15.49 13.63 0.67
N PHE A 86 -16.03 12.49 0.28
CA PHE A 86 -15.76 11.21 0.94
C PHE A 86 -15.66 10.07 -0.07
N LEU A 87 -15.06 8.95 0.34
CA LEU A 87 -14.94 7.78 -0.53
C LEU A 87 -16.32 7.22 -0.88
N GLY A 88 -16.58 7.04 -2.16
CA GLY A 88 -17.83 6.55 -2.70
C GLY A 88 -17.95 5.03 -2.68
N LEU A 89 -19.08 4.53 -3.15
CA LEU A 89 -19.40 3.10 -3.15
C LEU A 89 -18.39 2.29 -3.98
N GLU A 90 -18.00 2.77 -5.15
CA GLU A 90 -17.03 2.06 -6.00
C GLU A 90 -15.65 1.93 -5.34
N ALA A 91 -15.20 2.95 -4.60
CA ALA A 91 -13.97 2.85 -3.82
C ALA A 91 -14.07 1.77 -2.74
N MET A 92 -15.22 1.64 -2.07
CA MET A 92 -15.47 0.58 -1.10
C MET A 92 -15.47 -0.80 -1.76
N LEU A 93 -16.13 -0.98 -2.90
CA LEU A 93 -16.18 -2.25 -3.63
C LEU A 93 -14.80 -2.68 -4.11
N LEU A 94 -13.98 -1.75 -4.63
CA LEU A 94 -12.59 -2.00 -4.99
C LEU A 94 -11.76 -2.41 -3.78
N GLY A 95 -11.94 -1.74 -2.65
CA GLY A 95 -11.26 -2.08 -1.39
C GLY A 95 -11.65 -3.50 -0.91
N LEU A 96 -12.92 -3.87 -0.96
CA LEU A 96 -13.39 -5.21 -0.61
C LEU A 96 -12.86 -6.28 -1.56
N ALA A 97 -12.80 -5.99 -2.87
CA ALA A 97 -12.22 -6.90 -3.84
C ALA A 97 -10.72 -7.12 -3.58
N ALA A 98 -9.98 -6.06 -3.25
CA ALA A 98 -8.58 -6.14 -2.87
C ALA A 98 -8.37 -6.95 -1.58
N LEU A 99 -9.22 -6.74 -0.56
CA LEU A 99 -9.16 -7.48 0.70
C LEU A 99 -9.42 -8.99 0.50
N ARG A 100 -10.30 -9.37 -0.42
CA ARG A 100 -10.56 -10.80 -0.73
C ARG A 100 -9.35 -11.50 -1.38
N GLN A 101 -8.48 -10.74 -2.05
CA GLN A 101 -7.26 -11.24 -2.67
C GLN A 101 -6.06 -11.17 -1.71
N ALA A 102 -6.21 -10.45 -0.60
CA ALA A 102 -5.14 -10.27 0.36
C ALA A 102 -4.99 -11.51 1.24
N ASP A 103 -3.77 -11.99 1.39
CA ASP A 103 -3.39 -12.90 2.47
C ASP A 103 -2.93 -12.05 3.67
N PRO A 104 -3.73 -11.97 4.75
CA PRO A 104 -3.38 -11.15 5.91
C PRO A 104 -2.07 -11.57 6.57
N ILE A 105 -1.75 -12.85 6.53
CA ILE A 105 -0.51 -13.40 7.11
C ILE A 105 0.69 -12.89 6.31
N ARG A 106 0.61 -12.97 4.98
CA ARG A 106 1.64 -12.45 4.09
C ARG A 106 1.79 -10.94 4.16
N LEU A 107 0.69 -10.20 4.29
CA LEU A 107 0.71 -8.74 4.45
C LEU A 107 1.33 -8.29 5.78
N SER A 108 1.25 -9.10 6.82
CA SER A 108 1.85 -8.80 8.13
C SER A 108 3.37 -8.98 8.18
N GLU A 109 3.95 -9.75 7.26
CA GLU A 109 5.36 -10.13 7.25
C GLU A 109 6.33 -8.94 7.31
N PRO A 110 6.22 -7.88 6.45
CA PRO A 110 7.14 -6.74 6.53
C PRO A 110 7.02 -5.95 7.84
N GLY A 111 5.84 -5.95 8.46
CA GLY A 111 5.62 -5.33 9.77
C GLY A 111 6.25 -6.14 10.89
N LEU A 112 6.12 -7.46 10.83
CA LEU A 112 6.70 -8.38 11.80
C LEU A 112 8.23 -8.33 11.80
N ILE A 113 8.84 -8.29 10.62
CA ILE A 113 10.30 -8.16 10.46
C ILE A 113 10.79 -6.85 11.07
N ARG A 114 10.17 -5.72 10.76
CA ARG A 114 10.53 -4.42 11.35
C ARG A 114 10.39 -4.43 12.85
N LEU A 115 9.29 -4.97 13.37
CA LEU A 115 9.06 -5.04 14.83
C LEU A 115 10.14 -5.87 15.53
N ARG A 116 10.56 -6.99 14.93
CA ARG A 116 11.68 -7.80 15.42
C ARG A 116 12.99 -7.00 15.42
N GLU A 117 13.26 -6.24 14.33
CA GLU A 117 14.49 -5.45 14.22
C GLU A 117 14.53 -4.28 15.19
N ASP A 118 13.42 -3.57 15.34
CA ASP A 118 13.32 -2.38 16.20
C ASP A 118 13.36 -2.72 17.70
N LEU A 119 12.75 -3.83 18.09
CA LEU A 119 12.59 -4.20 19.51
C LEU A 119 13.53 -5.33 19.96
N GLU A 120 14.21 -6.00 19.04
CA GLU A 120 15.07 -7.17 19.31
C GLU A 120 14.36 -8.27 20.12
N VAL A 121 13.05 -8.46 19.88
CA VAL A 121 12.22 -9.47 20.52
C VAL A 121 11.63 -10.44 19.51
N THR A 122 11.29 -11.64 19.97
CA THR A 122 10.54 -12.61 19.18
C THR A 122 9.11 -12.08 18.90
N CYS A 123 8.75 -12.04 17.63
CA CYS A 123 7.45 -11.59 17.17
C CYS A 123 6.74 -12.72 16.41
N PHE A 124 5.42 -12.80 16.51
CA PHE A 124 4.65 -13.77 15.76
C PHE A 124 3.26 -13.27 15.42
N VAL A 125 2.67 -13.89 14.40
CA VAL A 125 1.27 -13.75 14.05
C VAL A 125 0.54 -15.01 14.51
N ALA A 126 -0.57 -14.84 15.19
CA ALA A 126 -1.47 -15.93 15.55
C ALA A 126 -2.86 -15.72 14.95
N VAL A 127 -3.50 -16.80 14.56
CA VAL A 127 -4.90 -16.83 14.11
C VAL A 127 -5.71 -17.73 15.06
N MET A 128 -7.00 -17.48 15.16
CA MET A 128 -7.88 -18.36 15.94
C MET A 128 -8.05 -19.69 15.20
N GLY A 129 -7.58 -20.76 15.80
CA GLY A 129 -7.80 -22.12 15.37
C GLY A 129 -8.88 -22.83 16.21
N ASN A 130 -9.18 -24.07 15.89
CA ASN A 130 -10.19 -24.88 16.59
C ASN A 130 -9.81 -25.26 18.05
N LYS A 131 -8.54 -25.15 18.40
CA LYS A 131 -8.02 -25.43 19.76
C LYS A 131 -7.52 -24.20 20.50
N GLY A 132 -7.64 -23.00 19.90
CA GLY A 132 -7.17 -21.74 20.42
C GLY A 132 -6.25 -20.98 19.45
N PRO A 133 -5.70 -19.84 19.88
CA PRO A 133 -4.79 -19.06 19.06
C PRO A 133 -3.59 -19.88 18.63
N THR A 134 -3.39 -20.00 17.32
CA THR A 134 -2.34 -20.81 16.70
C THR A 134 -1.35 -19.90 16.01
N ILE A 135 -0.06 -20.08 16.29
CA ILE A 135 1.02 -19.31 15.66
C ILE A 135 1.19 -19.78 14.21
N VAL A 136 1.01 -18.85 13.26
CA VAL A 136 1.10 -19.12 11.82
C VAL A 136 2.30 -18.47 11.15
N ARG A 137 2.89 -17.47 11.77
CA ARG A 137 4.12 -16.83 11.35
C ARG A 137 4.95 -16.45 12.57
N PHE A 138 6.27 -16.57 12.44
CA PHE A 138 7.19 -16.40 13.57
C PHE A 138 8.50 -15.78 13.07
N GLU A 139 8.98 -14.75 13.76
CA GLU A 139 10.25 -14.08 13.51
C GLU A 139 11.04 -14.00 14.81
N GLU A 140 12.26 -14.48 14.78
CA GLU A 140 13.15 -14.57 15.95
C GLU A 140 14.36 -13.62 15.76
N PRO A 141 14.73 -12.83 16.76
CA PRO A 141 15.99 -12.09 16.72
C PRO A 141 17.17 -13.05 16.84
N GLY A 142 18.31 -12.70 16.26
CA GLY A 142 19.54 -13.53 16.33
C GLY A 142 20.19 -13.62 17.71
N LEU A 143 19.46 -13.31 18.78
CA LEU A 143 19.92 -13.35 20.17
C LEU A 143 19.64 -14.72 20.81
N PRO A 144 20.44 -15.16 21.80
CA PRO A 144 20.31 -16.48 22.42
C PRO A 144 19.12 -16.61 23.38
N VAL A 145 18.11 -15.76 23.28
CA VAL A 145 16.87 -15.86 24.08
C VAL A 145 15.88 -16.76 23.37
N THR A 146 15.77 -17.99 23.82
CA THR A 146 14.84 -18.97 23.25
C THR A 146 13.45 -18.79 23.83
N VAL A 147 12.51 -18.35 23.01
CA VAL A 147 11.07 -18.40 23.35
C VAL A 147 10.58 -19.80 22.99
N ASN A 148 9.97 -20.49 23.93
CA ASN A 148 9.54 -21.89 23.75
C ASN A 148 8.22 -22.03 22.97
N VAL A 149 8.06 -21.24 21.88
CA VAL A 149 6.94 -21.33 20.95
C VAL A 149 7.47 -21.42 19.53
N ARG A 150 6.72 -22.10 18.65
CA ARG A 150 7.08 -22.31 17.24
C ARG A 150 5.85 -22.16 16.34
N MET A 151 6.06 -22.11 15.05
CA MET A 151 4.95 -22.21 14.09
C MET A 151 4.12 -23.47 14.40
N GLY A 152 2.79 -23.32 14.41
CA GLY A 152 1.86 -24.37 14.79
C GLY A 152 1.59 -24.51 16.29
N SER A 153 2.34 -23.80 17.17
CA SER A 153 2.03 -23.81 18.61
C SER A 153 0.65 -23.21 18.85
N VAL A 154 -0.12 -23.89 19.68
CA VAL A 154 -1.45 -23.43 20.16
C VAL A 154 -1.25 -22.77 21.53
N LEU A 155 -1.70 -21.54 21.66
CA LEU A 155 -1.58 -20.77 22.88
C LEU A 155 -2.85 -20.92 23.74
N SER A 156 -2.67 -20.89 25.06
CA SER A 156 -3.81 -20.96 25.96
C SER A 156 -4.70 -19.71 25.85
N MET A 157 -6.01 -19.87 25.77
CA MET A 157 -6.96 -18.76 25.77
C MET A 157 -6.89 -17.93 27.06
N LEU A 158 -6.75 -18.57 28.19
CA LEU A 158 -6.78 -17.91 29.50
C LEU A 158 -5.40 -17.48 30.01
N TRP A 159 -4.38 -18.30 29.75
CA TRP A 159 -3.06 -18.14 30.36
C TRP A 159 -2.02 -17.45 29.45
N SER A 160 -2.38 -17.10 28.22
CA SER A 160 -1.51 -16.30 27.34
C SER A 160 -2.06 -14.90 27.12
N ALA A 161 -1.16 -13.93 26.91
CA ALA A 161 -1.53 -12.57 26.52
C ALA A 161 -2.32 -12.57 25.18
N THR A 162 -1.86 -13.36 24.21
CA THR A 162 -2.51 -13.54 22.91
C THR A 162 -3.93 -14.10 23.06
N GLY A 163 -4.12 -15.11 23.91
CA GLY A 163 -5.45 -15.67 24.19
C GLY A 163 -6.40 -14.63 24.75
N ARG A 164 -5.94 -13.79 25.67
CA ARG A 164 -6.73 -12.71 26.25
C ARG A 164 -7.15 -11.65 25.22
N VAL A 165 -6.29 -11.34 24.25
CA VAL A 165 -6.65 -10.44 23.13
C VAL A 165 -7.79 -11.04 22.32
N PHE A 166 -7.73 -12.32 21.98
CA PHE A 166 -8.81 -12.99 21.23
C PHE A 166 -10.12 -13.13 22.04
N LEU A 167 -10.06 -13.12 23.36
CA LEU A 167 -11.26 -13.11 24.20
C LEU A 167 -11.91 -11.73 24.31
N ALA A 168 -11.15 -10.66 24.03
CA ALA A 168 -11.63 -9.28 24.12
C ALA A 168 -12.19 -8.75 22.79
N LEU A 169 -12.02 -9.47 21.68
CA LEU A 169 -12.53 -9.14 20.34
C LEU A 169 -13.89 -9.78 20.09
#